data_c95851aea145a09136d0f28440224ffa
#
_entry.id   c95851aea145a09136d0f28440224ffa
#
_cell.length_a   1.000
_cell.length_b   1.000
_cell.length_c   1.000
_cell.angle_alpha   90.00
_cell.angle_beta   90.00
_cell.angle_gamma   90.00
#
_symmetry.space_group_name_H-M   'P 1'
#
loop_
_entity.id
_entity.type
_entity.pdbx_description
1 polymer ?
#
loop_
_entity_poly.entity_id
_entity_poly.type
_entity_poly.pdbx_seq_one_letter_code
_entity_poly.pdbx_strand_id
1 'polypeptide(L)'
;MPDLNSTAASLGELLKEKGQNIAVSESSCGGLMSGCLVSIPGASAYYVGGVVCYTRTAQKGLLRVPDETMANIRASTEEYALLNARTVRQALGTTWALSETGASGPTGNRYGDASGHACIAVVGPVERSI
;
A
#
# COMPACT_ATOMS: atom_id res chain seq x y z
N MET A 1 -19.43 -8.07 6.60
CA MET A 1 -18.28 -7.43 5.90
C MET A 1 -18.18 -8.03 4.51
N PRO A 2 -18.06 -7.23 3.46
CA PRO A 2 -17.79 -7.78 2.14
C PRO A 2 -16.46 -8.52 2.15
N ASP A 3 -16.36 -9.60 1.39
CA ASP A 3 -15.09 -10.28 1.27
C ASP A 3 -14.10 -9.49 0.42
N LEU A 4 -12.83 -9.86 0.53
CA LEU A 4 -11.75 -9.12 -0.12
C LEU A 4 -11.86 -9.16 -1.65
N ASN A 5 -12.31 -10.29 -2.19
CA ASN A 5 -12.47 -10.43 -3.64
C ASN A 5 -13.58 -9.55 -4.20
N SER A 6 -14.73 -9.50 -3.54
CA SER A 6 -15.82 -8.63 -4.00
C SER A 6 -15.46 -7.15 -3.85
N THR A 7 -14.73 -6.79 -2.83
CA THR A 7 -14.23 -5.42 -2.67
C THR A 7 -13.24 -5.06 -3.79
N ALA A 8 -12.32 -5.96 -4.09
CA ALA A 8 -11.34 -5.76 -5.19
C ALA A 8 -12.07 -5.65 -6.55
N ALA A 9 -13.09 -6.48 -6.78
CA ALA A 9 -13.88 -6.42 -8.02
C ALA A 9 -14.60 -5.08 -8.17
N SER A 10 -15.21 -4.59 -7.10
CA SER A 10 -15.90 -3.30 -7.10
C SER A 10 -14.94 -2.14 -7.36
N LEU A 11 -13.77 -2.17 -6.74
CA LEU A 11 -12.73 -1.17 -6.97
C LEU A 11 -12.24 -1.21 -8.43
N GLY A 12 -11.99 -2.41 -8.96
CA GLY A 12 -11.55 -2.58 -10.34
C GLY A 12 -12.54 -2.03 -11.35
N GLU A 13 -13.83 -2.30 -11.16
CA GLU A 13 -14.89 -1.74 -12.01
C GLU A 13 -14.90 -0.21 -11.97
N LEU A 14 -14.80 0.37 -10.78
CA LEU A 14 -14.80 1.82 -10.61
C LEU A 14 -13.58 2.46 -11.28
N LEU A 15 -12.42 1.88 -11.13
CA LEU A 15 -11.20 2.37 -11.78
C LEU A 15 -11.29 2.30 -13.30
N LYS A 16 -11.82 1.18 -13.82
CA LYS A 16 -12.02 1.03 -15.28
C LYS A 16 -12.99 2.07 -15.83
N GLU A 17 -14.12 2.28 -15.16
CA GLU A 17 -15.11 3.27 -15.58
C GLU A 17 -14.53 4.68 -15.67
N LYS A 18 -13.64 5.02 -14.74
CA LYS A 18 -13.01 6.33 -14.67
C LYS A 18 -11.74 6.46 -15.50
N GLY A 19 -11.28 5.38 -16.13
CA GLY A 19 -10.01 5.40 -16.84
C GLY A 19 -8.81 5.67 -15.92
N GLN A 20 -8.89 5.20 -14.67
CA GLN A 20 -7.89 5.42 -13.64
C GLN A 20 -7.16 4.13 -13.29
N ASN A 21 -6.00 4.26 -12.68
CA ASN A 21 -5.17 3.12 -12.32
C ASN A 21 -4.58 3.25 -10.92
N ILE A 22 -3.99 2.16 -10.44
CA ILE A 22 -3.52 2.07 -9.07
C ILE A 22 -2.17 1.34 -8.98
N ALA A 23 -1.34 1.81 -8.06
CA ALA A 23 -0.14 1.14 -7.59
C ALA A 23 -0.31 0.78 -6.11
N VAL A 24 0.43 -0.22 -5.63
CA VAL A 24 0.32 -0.69 -4.25
C VAL A 24 1.70 -0.83 -3.62
N SER A 25 1.82 -0.41 -2.36
CA SER A 25 2.99 -0.66 -1.53
C SER A 25 2.56 -1.41 -0.29
N GLU A 26 3.00 -2.64 -0.13
CA GLU A 26 2.65 -3.49 1.00
C GLU A 26 3.84 -3.76 1.90
N SER A 27 3.57 -4.04 3.15
CA SER A 27 4.54 -4.44 4.15
C SER A 27 4.08 -5.75 4.80
N SER A 28 3.35 -5.68 5.92
CA SER A 28 2.92 -6.89 6.62
C SER A 28 1.89 -7.74 5.87
N CYS A 29 1.17 -7.17 4.91
CA CYS A 29 0.26 -7.92 4.05
C CYS A 29 0.98 -8.82 3.03
N GLY A 30 2.26 -8.58 2.76
CA GLY A 30 3.10 -9.49 1.99
C GLY A 30 2.72 -9.72 0.53
N GLY A 31 1.92 -8.86 -0.09
CA GLY A 31 1.47 -8.99 -1.47
C GLY A 31 -0.02 -9.36 -1.61
N LEU A 32 -0.72 -9.56 -0.49
CA LEU A 32 -2.13 -9.97 -0.51
C LEU A 32 -3.02 -8.95 -1.21
N MET A 33 -2.82 -7.66 -0.96
CA MET A 33 -3.63 -6.60 -1.58
C MET A 33 -3.43 -6.57 -3.09
N SER A 34 -2.19 -6.61 -3.56
CA SER A 34 -1.86 -6.70 -4.97
C SER A 34 -2.44 -7.97 -5.60
N GLY A 35 -2.29 -9.11 -4.92
CA GLY A 35 -2.83 -10.38 -5.37
C GLY A 35 -4.34 -10.33 -5.57
N CYS A 36 -5.08 -9.73 -4.64
CA CYS A 36 -6.53 -9.57 -4.76
C CYS A 36 -6.91 -8.69 -5.96
N LEU A 37 -6.21 -7.58 -6.17
CA LEU A 37 -6.48 -6.69 -7.31
C LEU A 37 -6.17 -7.37 -8.65
N VAL A 38 -5.08 -8.12 -8.72
CA VAL A 38 -4.66 -8.82 -9.94
C VAL A 38 -5.56 -10.02 -10.26
N SER A 39 -6.16 -10.64 -9.25
CA SER A 39 -7.02 -11.83 -9.42
C SER A 39 -8.31 -11.56 -10.20
N ILE A 40 -8.70 -10.30 -10.32
CA ILE A 40 -9.93 -9.92 -11.02
C ILE A 40 -9.68 -9.94 -12.53
N PRO A 41 -10.51 -10.63 -13.34
CA PRO A 41 -10.34 -10.62 -14.79
C PRO A 41 -10.32 -9.20 -15.36
N GLY A 42 -9.35 -8.92 -16.23
CA GLY A 42 -9.16 -7.60 -16.82
C GLY A 42 -8.37 -6.61 -15.95
N ALA A 43 -7.68 -7.10 -14.94
CA ALA A 43 -6.94 -6.27 -13.99
C ALA A 43 -5.88 -5.37 -14.64
N SER A 44 -5.34 -5.75 -15.79
CA SER A 44 -4.35 -4.93 -16.51
C SER A 44 -4.90 -3.55 -16.93
N ALA A 45 -6.22 -3.38 -16.95
CA ALA A 45 -6.83 -2.10 -17.24
C ALA A 45 -6.65 -1.08 -16.11
N TYR A 46 -6.40 -1.51 -14.87
CA TYR A 46 -6.35 -0.63 -13.71
C TYR A 46 -5.16 -0.89 -12.77
N TYR A 47 -4.62 -2.09 -12.72
CA TYR A 47 -3.50 -2.40 -11.82
C TYR A 47 -2.19 -2.28 -12.59
N VAL A 48 -1.31 -1.36 -12.17
CA VAL A 48 -0.03 -1.11 -12.83
C VAL A 48 1.07 -1.96 -12.23
N GLY A 49 1.14 -2.01 -10.92
CA GLY A 49 2.19 -2.73 -10.22
C GLY A 49 2.28 -2.35 -8.77
N GLY A 50 3.25 -2.93 -8.08
CA GLY A 50 3.45 -2.64 -6.69
C GLY A 50 4.74 -3.23 -6.16
N VAL A 51 4.97 -3.00 -4.86
CA VAL A 51 6.14 -3.51 -4.15
C VAL A 51 5.71 -4.12 -2.82
N VAL A 52 6.49 -5.07 -2.35
CA VAL A 52 6.41 -5.57 -0.98
C VAL A 52 7.69 -5.14 -0.28
N CYS A 53 7.59 -4.10 0.54
CA CYS A 53 8.70 -3.54 1.29
C CYS A 53 8.52 -3.84 2.77
N TYR A 54 8.88 -5.06 3.18
CA TYR A 54 8.69 -5.51 4.55
C TYR A 54 9.70 -4.89 5.51
N THR A 55 10.90 -4.57 5.02
CA THR A 55 12.00 -4.01 5.82
C THR A 55 12.38 -2.61 5.34
N ARG A 56 13.11 -1.89 6.18
CA ARG A 56 13.71 -0.62 5.78
C ARG A 56 14.67 -0.80 4.59
N THR A 57 15.41 -1.92 4.57
CA THR A 57 16.29 -2.25 3.45
C THR A 57 15.52 -2.34 2.12
N ALA A 58 14.37 -3.02 2.13
CA ALA A 58 13.53 -3.13 0.93
C ALA A 58 12.94 -1.78 0.52
N GLN A 59 12.45 -1.00 1.48
CA GLN A 59 11.93 0.35 1.22
C GLN A 59 12.99 1.24 0.56
N LYS A 60 14.20 1.24 1.12
CA LYS A 60 15.31 2.04 0.59
C LYS A 60 15.72 1.56 -0.80
N GLY A 61 15.80 0.25 -0.99
CA GLY A 61 16.26 -0.35 -2.25
C GLY A 61 15.25 -0.26 -3.39
N LEU A 62 13.97 -0.49 -3.09
CA LEU A 62 12.91 -0.55 -4.10
C LEU A 62 12.19 0.79 -4.29
N LEU A 63 11.80 1.44 -3.20
CA LEU A 63 11.13 2.74 -3.25
C LEU A 63 12.12 3.91 -3.27
N ARG A 64 13.40 3.66 -3.00
CA ARG A 64 14.47 4.64 -3.01
C ARG A 64 14.24 5.79 -2.04
N VAL A 65 13.59 5.50 -0.91
CA VAL A 65 13.37 6.47 0.16
C VAL A 65 14.68 6.67 0.91
N PRO A 66 15.28 7.89 0.89
CA PRO A 66 16.55 8.11 1.54
C PRO A 66 16.43 8.18 3.07
N ASP A 67 17.55 7.98 3.76
CA ASP A 67 17.58 7.98 5.22
C ASP A 67 17.13 9.33 5.81
N GLU A 68 17.44 10.44 5.15
CA GLU A 68 17.04 11.77 5.58
C GLU A 68 15.51 11.91 5.68
N THR A 69 14.78 11.33 4.72
CA THR A 69 13.31 11.34 4.72
C THR A 69 12.77 10.55 5.91
N MET A 70 13.46 9.47 6.31
CA MET A 70 13.04 8.62 7.42
C MET A 70 13.45 9.13 8.80
N ALA A 71 14.19 10.23 8.90
CA ALA A 71 14.77 10.69 10.17
C ALA A 71 13.75 10.87 11.28
N ASN A 72 12.51 11.27 10.97
CA ASN A 72 11.44 11.49 11.94
C ASN A 72 10.19 10.62 11.68
N ILE A 73 10.33 9.58 10.88
CA ILE A 73 9.21 8.70 10.49
C ILE A 73 9.60 7.27 10.85
N ARG A 74 8.72 6.59 11.61
CA ARG A 74 8.91 5.17 11.89
C ARG A 74 7.90 4.31 11.14
N ALA A 75 8.25 3.06 10.91
CA ALA A 75 7.34 2.06 10.33
C ALA A 75 6.09 1.88 11.23
N SER A 76 5.04 1.32 10.66
CA SER A 76 3.77 1.04 11.34
C SER A 76 3.06 2.31 11.83
N THR A 77 3.17 3.39 11.07
CA THR A 77 2.46 4.66 11.31
C THR A 77 1.73 5.11 10.06
N GLU A 78 0.73 5.99 10.24
CA GLU A 78 0.03 6.60 9.10
C GLU A 78 0.98 7.40 8.22
N GLU A 79 1.92 8.14 8.83
CA GLU A 79 2.94 8.91 8.09
C GLU A 79 3.79 8.02 7.20
N TYR A 80 4.19 6.85 7.70
CA TYR A 80 4.95 5.88 6.93
C TYR A 80 4.12 5.29 5.77
N ALA A 81 2.85 4.97 6.02
CA ALA A 81 1.94 4.49 4.98
C ALA A 81 1.75 5.55 3.89
N LEU A 82 1.51 6.80 4.28
CA LEU A 82 1.37 7.93 3.33
C LEU A 82 2.64 8.12 2.50
N LEU A 83 3.81 8.09 3.14
CA LEU A 83 5.10 8.23 2.45
C LEU A 83 5.27 7.15 1.38
N ASN A 84 5.02 5.90 1.72
CA ASN A 84 5.18 4.79 0.77
C ASN A 84 4.15 4.85 -0.35
N ALA A 85 2.91 5.24 -0.06
CA ALA A 85 1.88 5.42 -1.08
C ALA A 85 2.27 6.54 -2.07
N ARG A 86 2.69 7.69 -1.56
CA ARG A 86 3.15 8.81 -2.41
C ARG A 86 4.33 8.41 -3.28
N THR A 87 5.26 7.66 -2.71
CA THR A 87 6.49 7.25 -3.39
C THR A 87 6.19 6.25 -4.52
N VAL A 88 5.39 5.22 -4.27
CA VAL A 88 5.05 4.24 -5.32
C VAL A 88 4.17 4.85 -6.40
N ARG A 89 3.27 5.76 -6.04
CA ARG A 89 2.45 6.51 -6.99
C ARG A 89 3.32 7.31 -7.96
N GLN A 90 4.28 8.03 -7.42
CA GLN A 90 5.21 8.84 -8.22
C GLN A 90 6.09 7.96 -9.10
N ALA A 91 6.61 6.85 -8.57
CA ALA A 91 7.48 5.95 -9.30
C ALA A 91 6.78 5.33 -10.51
N LEU A 92 5.50 4.98 -10.40
CA LEU A 92 4.75 4.31 -11.45
C LEU A 92 3.80 5.24 -12.23
N GLY A 93 3.67 6.49 -11.81
CA GLY A 93 2.84 7.48 -12.49
C GLY A 93 1.34 7.16 -12.48
N THR A 94 0.84 6.52 -11.40
CA THR A 94 -0.55 6.09 -11.32
C THR A 94 -1.47 7.19 -10.80
N THR A 95 -2.78 7.05 -11.06
CA THR A 95 -3.79 7.94 -10.50
C THR A 95 -3.83 7.82 -8.98
N TRP A 96 -3.82 6.57 -8.49
CA TRP A 96 -3.95 6.23 -7.08
C TRP A 96 -2.80 5.34 -6.62
N ALA A 97 -2.53 5.39 -5.34
CA ALA A 97 -1.70 4.40 -4.67
C ALA A 97 -2.35 3.99 -3.35
N LEU A 98 -2.22 2.71 -3.04
CA LEU A 98 -2.67 2.13 -1.79
C LEU A 98 -1.45 1.58 -1.06
N SER A 99 -1.33 1.87 0.23
CA SER A 99 -0.20 1.40 1.03
C SER A 99 -0.68 0.84 2.37
N GLU A 100 0.07 -0.14 2.87
CA GLU A 100 -0.18 -0.74 4.16
C GLU A 100 1.14 -0.92 4.92
N THR A 101 1.08 -0.75 6.22
CA THR A 101 2.18 -1.06 7.15
C THR A 101 1.60 -1.49 8.49
N GLY A 102 2.27 -2.37 9.21
CA GLY A 102 1.73 -2.81 10.49
C GLY A 102 2.55 -3.89 11.19
N ALA A 103 1.92 -4.46 12.23
CA ALA A 103 2.45 -5.55 13.04
C ALA A 103 1.43 -6.69 13.04
N SER A 104 1.53 -7.61 12.09
CA SER A 104 0.52 -8.65 11.90
C SER A 104 0.48 -9.70 13.02
N GLY A 105 1.57 -9.85 13.79
CA GLY A 105 1.60 -10.78 14.92
C GLY A 105 2.44 -12.02 14.67
N PRO A 106 2.42 -13.02 15.57
CA PRO A 106 1.57 -13.13 16.76
C PRO A 106 1.93 -12.19 17.92
N THR A 107 3.10 -11.57 17.92
CA THR A 107 3.51 -10.56 18.89
C THR A 107 3.44 -9.17 18.27
N GLY A 108 3.43 -8.13 19.11
CA GLY A 108 3.57 -6.75 18.64
C GLY A 108 4.96 -6.48 18.08
N ASN A 109 5.20 -5.25 17.65
CA ASN A 109 6.50 -4.85 17.12
C ASN A 109 7.37 -4.19 18.22
N ARG A 110 8.61 -3.85 17.85
CA ARG A 110 9.58 -3.22 18.75
C ARG A 110 9.19 -1.80 19.21
N TYR A 111 8.19 -1.19 18.56
CA TYR A 111 7.73 0.16 18.89
C TYR A 111 6.62 0.16 19.93
N GLY A 112 6.13 -1.01 20.37
CA GLY A 112 5.04 -1.13 21.33
C GLY A 112 3.65 -1.23 20.70
N ASP A 113 3.53 -1.30 19.39
CA ASP A 113 2.24 -1.53 18.73
C ASP A 113 1.79 -2.99 18.98
N ALA A 114 0.49 -3.14 19.21
CA ALA A 114 -0.11 -4.46 19.46
C ALA A 114 -0.10 -5.33 18.20
N SER A 115 -0.15 -6.65 18.39
CA SER A 115 -0.38 -7.58 17.29
C SER A 115 -1.70 -7.26 16.58
N GLY A 116 -1.67 -7.21 15.25
CA GLY A 116 -2.81 -6.81 14.44
C GLY A 116 -2.92 -5.31 14.17
N HIS A 117 -2.01 -4.51 14.73
CA HIS A 117 -1.93 -3.09 14.40
C HIS A 117 -1.61 -2.90 12.91
N ALA A 118 -2.38 -2.06 12.25
CA ALA A 118 -2.16 -1.74 10.84
C ALA A 118 -2.49 -0.29 10.56
N CYS A 119 -1.71 0.31 9.67
CA CYS A 119 -2.00 1.62 9.11
C CYS A 119 -2.14 1.48 7.61
N ILE A 120 -3.13 2.15 7.05
CA ILE A 120 -3.44 2.09 5.63
C ILE A 120 -3.52 3.52 5.10
N ALA A 121 -3.00 3.74 3.90
CA ALA A 121 -3.08 5.04 3.23
C ALA A 121 -3.52 4.88 1.79
N VAL A 122 -4.34 5.82 1.35
CA VAL A 122 -4.72 5.99 -0.06
C VAL A 122 -4.27 7.39 -0.48
N VAL A 123 -3.55 7.47 -1.57
CA VAL A 123 -3.02 8.72 -2.12
C VAL A 123 -3.40 8.83 -3.59
N GLY A 124 -3.88 9.99 -3.98
CA GLY A 124 -4.29 10.27 -5.35
C GLY A 124 -4.81 11.70 -5.43
N PRO A 125 -5.90 11.96 -6.16
CA PRO A 125 -6.55 13.28 -6.16
C PRO A 125 -6.94 13.76 -4.76
N VAL A 126 -7.16 12.84 -3.83
CA VAL A 126 -7.30 13.10 -2.39
C VAL A 126 -6.42 12.12 -1.63
N GLU A 127 -6.13 12.42 -0.36
CA GLU A 127 -5.37 11.55 0.52
C GLU A 127 -6.19 11.20 1.76
N ARG A 128 -6.08 9.94 2.21
CA ARG A 128 -6.70 9.46 3.45
C ARG A 128 -5.79 8.43 4.09
N SER A 129 -5.76 8.41 5.41
CA SER A 129 -5.05 7.37 6.18
C SER A 129 -5.81 7.00 7.45
N ILE A 130 -5.59 5.79 7.93
CA ILE A 130 -6.08 5.27 9.19
C ILE A 130 -5.01 4.41 9.86
#